data_447cfb324137e59fbf5b4e26f429f368
#
_entry.id   447cfb324137e59fbf5b4e26f429f368
#
_cell.length_a   1.000
_cell.length_b   1.000
_cell.length_c   1.000
_cell.angle_alpha   90.00
_cell.angle_beta   90.00
_cell.angle_gamma   90.00
#
_symmetry.space_group_name_H-M   'P 1'
#
loop_
_entity.id
_entity.type
_entity.pdbx_description
1 polymer ?
#
loop_
_entity_poly.entity_id
_entity_poly.type
_entity_poly.pdbx_seq_one_letter_code
_entity_poly.pdbx_strand_id
1 'polypeptide(L)'
;MDWAEIEAVVYSEENHPRDILGPRVTEDGILIQAFFPGATRAAVHTIRDGKQTEMVCEDEAGFFAVLLPGKKIPSYTLIYWDGDGNQMEHYDPYAYPMQFTEQEQKQFENGICYSIYEKLGAHPVKIDGISGVYFAVWAPNAIRVSVVGNFNNWDGRAYQMNLLESGIYELFIPGVRAGDIYKYEIKAKGGLTYLKSDPYANAAQL
;
A
#
# COMPACT_ATOMS: atom_id res chain seq x y z
N MET A 1 17.48 2.71 -11.08
CA MET A 1 16.65 3.08 -9.92
C MET A 1 16.82 4.57 -9.71
N ASP A 2 15.74 5.32 -9.61
CA ASP A 2 15.81 6.77 -9.39
C ASP A 2 15.85 7.04 -7.88
N TRP A 3 16.88 7.75 -7.42
CA TRP A 3 17.05 8.05 -6.00
C TRP A 3 15.96 8.99 -5.47
N ALA A 4 15.46 9.89 -6.31
CA ALA A 4 14.37 10.80 -5.95
C ALA A 4 13.06 10.06 -5.67
N GLU A 5 12.78 8.95 -6.39
CA GLU A 5 11.61 8.10 -6.14
C GLU A 5 11.71 7.40 -4.78
N ILE A 6 12.89 6.91 -4.41
CA ILE A 6 13.13 6.28 -3.10
C ILE A 6 12.89 7.29 -1.99
N GLU A 7 13.48 8.49 -2.09
CA GLU A 7 13.31 9.56 -1.11
C GLU A 7 11.82 9.96 -0.97
N ALA A 8 11.09 10.06 -2.07
CA ALA A 8 9.66 10.41 -2.04
C ALA A 8 8.83 9.38 -1.23
N VAL A 9 9.13 8.09 -1.36
CA VAL A 9 8.49 7.03 -0.57
C VAL A 9 8.92 7.11 0.89
N VAL A 10 10.23 7.20 1.16
CA VAL A 10 10.81 7.24 2.51
C VAL A 10 10.30 8.43 3.32
N TYR A 11 10.25 9.62 2.71
CA TYR A 11 9.72 10.85 3.35
C TYR A 11 8.20 10.96 3.27
N SER A 12 7.52 9.95 2.73
CA SER A 12 6.06 9.93 2.59
C SER A 12 5.53 11.15 1.83
N GLU A 13 6.11 11.44 0.68
CA GLU A 13 5.73 12.52 -0.23
C GLU A 13 5.17 11.98 -1.56
N GLU A 14 5.16 10.66 -1.71
CA GLU A 14 4.65 9.97 -2.89
C GLU A 14 3.13 9.76 -2.79
N ASN A 15 2.42 10.07 -3.86
CA ASN A 15 0.98 9.85 -3.97
C ASN A 15 0.60 8.77 -5.00
N HIS A 16 1.58 8.24 -5.74
CA HIS A 16 1.45 7.07 -6.60
C HIS A 16 2.46 5.98 -6.19
N PRO A 17 2.45 5.53 -4.92
CA PRO A 17 3.47 4.62 -4.40
C PRO A 17 3.58 3.32 -5.20
N ARG A 18 2.53 2.93 -5.91
CA ARG A 18 2.51 1.75 -6.77
C ARG A 18 3.39 1.87 -8.01
N ASP A 19 3.74 3.09 -8.44
CA ASP A 19 4.68 3.30 -9.54
C ASP A 19 6.12 2.96 -9.12
N ILE A 20 6.36 2.92 -7.80
CA ILE A 20 7.67 2.64 -7.20
C ILE A 20 7.65 1.29 -6.48
N LEU A 21 6.69 1.07 -5.58
CA LEU A 21 6.55 -0.15 -4.78
C LEU A 21 5.81 -1.25 -5.54
N GLY A 22 6.05 -2.49 -5.11
CA GLY A 22 5.43 -3.66 -5.72
C GLY A 22 6.25 -4.27 -6.86
N PRO A 23 5.66 -5.24 -7.59
CA PRO A 23 6.34 -5.99 -8.61
C PRO A 23 6.19 -5.33 -9.98
N ARG A 24 7.30 -5.23 -10.73
CA ARG A 24 7.33 -4.74 -12.13
C ARG A 24 8.15 -5.66 -13.01
N VAL A 25 7.65 -5.91 -14.21
CA VAL A 25 8.42 -6.64 -15.24
C VAL A 25 9.32 -5.63 -15.96
N THR A 26 10.62 -5.92 -15.98
CA THR A 26 11.64 -5.14 -16.68
C THR A 26 12.31 -5.98 -17.77
N GLU A 27 13.20 -5.39 -18.55
CA GLU A 27 14.00 -6.12 -19.54
C GLU A 27 14.90 -7.18 -18.90
N ASP A 28 15.44 -6.88 -17.72
CA ASP A 28 16.40 -7.72 -16.98
C ASP A 28 15.72 -8.76 -16.08
N GLY A 29 14.40 -8.66 -15.84
CA GLY A 29 13.69 -9.57 -14.95
C GLY A 29 12.49 -8.92 -14.27
N ILE A 30 12.17 -9.40 -13.08
CA ILE A 30 11.07 -8.91 -12.24
C ILE A 30 11.67 -8.13 -11.08
N LEU A 31 11.53 -6.82 -11.11
CA LEU A 31 11.92 -5.94 -10.02
C LEU A 31 10.80 -5.91 -8.98
N ILE A 32 11.13 -6.21 -7.72
CA ILE A 32 10.23 -6.06 -6.58
C ILE A 32 10.85 -5.06 -5.63
N GLN A 33 10.10 -4.00 -5.31
CA GLN A 33 10.51 -2.96 -4.38
C GLN A 33 9.51 -2.87 -3.24
N ALA A 34 10.01 -2.75 -2.01
CA ALA A 34 9.19 -2.70 -0.80
C ALA A 34 9.77 -1.71 0.21
N PHE A 35 8.89 -1.11 0.99
CA PHE A 35 9.27 -0.21 2.06
C PHE A 35 8.70 -0.68 3.40
N PHE A 36 9.58 -1.02 4.33
CA PHE A 36 9.28 -1.45 5.69
C PHE A 36 10.00 -0.54 6.68
N PRO A 37 9.35 0.52 7.17
CA PRO A 37 9.97 1.48 8.07
C PRO A 37 10.63 0.83 9.28
N GLY A 38 11.95 1.03 9.43
CA GLY A 38 12.72 0.48 10.54
C GLY A 38 13.10 -1.00 10.43
N ALA A 39 12.79 -1.66 9.30
CA ALA A 39 13.28 -3.01 9.07
C ALA A 39 14.78 -3.01 8.77
N THR A 40 15.47 -4.05 9.25
CA THR A 40 16.92 -4.23 9.07
C THR A 40 17.24 -5.15 7.91
N ARG A 41 16.30 -6.02 7.52
CA ARG A 41 16.42 -6.99 6.43
C ARG A 41 15.05 -7.23 5.81
N ALA A 42 15.05 -7.60 4.53
CA ALA A 42 13.85 -8.07 3.84
C ALA A 42 14.19 -9.19 2.84
N ALA A 43 13.20 -10.01 2.51
CA ALA A 43 13.29 -11.08 1.52
C ALA A 43 11.95 -11.28 0.80
N VAL A 44 12.01 -11.71 -0.44
CA VAL A 44 10.86 -12.23 -1.19
C VAL A 44 10.78 -13.73 -0.97
N HIS A 45 9.61 -14.21 -0.58
CA HIS A 45 9.31 -15.65 -0.48
C HIS A 45 8.35 -16.04 -1.60
N THR A 46 8.84 -16.79 -2.58
CA THR A 46 8.04 -17.29 -3.70
C THR A 46 7.24 -18.51 -3.26
N ILE A 47 5.92 -18.42 -3.34
CA ILE A 47 5.00 -19.43 -2.78
C ILE A 47 5.11 -20.78 -3.50
N ARG A 48 5.37 -20.76 -4.82
CA ARG A 48 5.36 -21.97 -5.65
C ARG A 48 6.47 -22.95 -5.32
N ASP A 49 7.67 -22.48 -5.07
CA ASP A 49 8.89 -23.28 -4.84
C ASP A 49 9.46 -23.13 -3.43
N GLY A 50 8.83 -22.29 -2.60
CA GLY A 50 9.25 -22.02 -1.22
C GLY A 50 10.60 -21.30 -1.13
N LYS A 51 11.09 -20.71 -2.24
CA LYS A 51 12.40 -20.06 -2.27
C LYS A 51 12.32 -18.69 -1.61
N GLN A 52 13.24 -18.43 -0.70
CA GLN A 52 13.50 -17.10 -0.17
C GLN A 52 14.67 -16.46 -0.91
N THR A 53 14.48 -15.23 -1.39
CA THR A 53 15.52 -14.43 -2.03
C THR A 53 15.66 -13.13 -1.27
N GLU A 54 16.84 -12.88 -0.74
CA GLU A 54 17.13 -11.69 0.06
C GLU A 54 17.06 -10.43 -0.82
N MET A 55 16.51 -9.37 -0.27
CA MET A 55 16.41 -8.07 -0.91
C MET A 55 17.61 -7.21 -0.50
N VAL A 56 18.07 -6.37 -1.39
CA VAL A 56 19.10 -5.37 -1.11
C VAL A 56 18.47 -4.19 -0.39
N CYS A 57 19.08 -3.75 0.70
CA CYS A 57 18.70 -2.50 1.37
C CYS A 57 19.26 -1.33 0.56
N GLU A 58 18.37 -0.56 -0.04
CA GLU A 58 18.74 0.59 -0.87
C GLU A 58 18.72 1.89 -0.04
N ASP A 59 17.92 1.94 1.02
CA ASP A 59 17.90 3.05 1.99
C ASP A 59 17.71 2.52 3.41
N GLU A 60 18.49 3.04 4.35
CA GLU A 60 18.51 2.62 5.77
C GLU A 60 17.19 2.88 6.50
N ALA A 61 16.31 3.73 5.97
CA ALA A 61 14.96 3.92 6.49
C ALA A 61 14.06 2.69 6.30
N GLY A 62 14.51 1.69 5.52
CA GLY A 62 13.83 0.42 5.28
C GLY A 62 13.31 0.26 3.85
N PHE A 63 13.94 0.87 2.86
CA PHE A 63 13.62 0.64 1.45
C PHE A 63 14.47 -0.50 0.89
N PHE A 64 13.79 -1.51 0.33
CA PHE A 64 14.43 -2.74 -0.17
C PHE A 64 14.04 -3.01 -1.62
N ALA A 65 14.97 -3.61 -2.37
CA ALA A 65 14.75 -4.01 -3.75
C ALA A 65 15.38 -5.37 -4.05
N VAL A 66 14.77 -6.11 -4.99
CA VAL A 66 15.34 -7.35 -5.54
C VAL A 66 14.95 -7.50 -7.00
N LEU A 67 15.89 -8.00 -7.81
CA LEU A 67 15.63 -8.40 -9.19
C LEU A 67 15.57 -9.93 -9.27
N LEU A 68 14.38 -10.46 -9.56
CA LEU A 68 14.17 -11.89 -9.76
C LEU A 68 14.27 -12.26 -11.24
N PRO A 69 14.81 -13.42 -11.58
CA PRO A 69 14.82 -13.89 -12.96
C PRO A 69 13.40 -14.25 -13.43
N GLY A 70 13.09 -13.95 -14.70
CA GLY A 70 11.82 -14.32 -15.31
C GLY A 70 11.11 -13.15 -15.98
N LYS A 71 9.96 -13.47 -16.60
CA LYS A 71 9.11 -12.48 -17.31
C LYS A 71 7.66 -12.48 -16.81
N LYS A 72 7.35 -13.28 -15.80
CA LYS A 72 6.03 -13.35 -15.20
C LYS A 72 6.17 -13.21 -13.68
N ILE A 73 5.44 -12.26 -13.11
CA ILE A 73 5.40 -12.02 -11.67
C ILE A 73 4.94 -13.31 -10.98
N PRO A 74 5.74 -13.91 -10.06
CA PRO A 74 5.34 -15.08 -9.30
C PRO A 74 4.32 -14.71 -8.22
N SER A 75 3.63 -15.70 -7.66
CA SER A 75 2.95 -15.51 -6.39
C SER A 75 3.98 -15.51 -5.27
N TYR A 76 3.98 -14.48 -4.44
CA TYR A 76 4.98 -14.29 -3.38
C TYR A 76 4.40 -13.59 -2.16
N THR A 77 5.15 -13.67 -1.07
CA THR A 77 5.02 -12.84 0.13
C THR A 77 6.32 -12.10 0.38
N LEU A 78 6.24 -11.05 1.17
CA LEU A 78 7.38 -10.28 1.64
C LEU A 78 7.64 -10.63 3.09
N ILE A 79 8.89 -10.96 3.40
CA ILE A 79 9.36 -11.23 4.75
C ILE A 79 10.29 -10.07 5.14
N TYR A 80 10.12 -9.53 6.34
CA TYR A 80 11.06 -8.55 6.87
C TYR A 80 11.35 -8.80 8.36
N TRP A 81 12.47 -8.28 8.82
CA TRP A 81 12.91 -8.34 10.20
C TRP A 81 13.05 -6.94 10.75
N ASP A 82 12.42 -6.69 11.91
CA ASP A 82 12.55 -5.44 12.63
C ASP A 82 13.92 -5.30 13.34
N GLY A 83 14.13 -4.17 14.02
CA GLY A 83 15.37 -3.90 14.77
C GLY A 83 15.61 -4.86 15.95
N ASP A 84 14.58 -5.52 16.45
CA ASP A 84 14.64 -6.52 17.54
C ASP A 84 14.85 -7.95 17.00
N GLY A 85 14.85 -8.12 15.67
CA GLY A 85 15.01 -9.40 14.98
C GLY A 85 13.73 -10.23 14.87
N ASN A 86 12.56 -9.66 15.16
CA ASN A 86 11.30 -10.34 14.94
C ASN A 86 11.01 -10.41 13.43
N GLN A 87 10.62 -11.60 12.98
CA GLN A 87 10.26 -11.84 11.59
C GLN A 87 8.76 -11.65 11.39
N MET A 88 8.41 -10.93 10.33
CA MET A 88 7.04 -10.75 9.87
C MET A 88 6.93 -11.13 8.40
N GLU A 89 5.79 -11.74 8.02
CA GLU A 89 5.51 -12.13 6.66
C GLU A 89 4.14 -11.61 6.24
N HIS A 90 4.09 -10.90 5.10
CA HIS A 90 2.90 -10.26 4.57
C HIS A 90 2.81 -10.43 3.05
N TYR A 91 1.58 -10.44 2.53
CA TYR A 91 1.37 -10.21 1.10
C TYR A 91 1.67 -8.74 0.78
N ASP A 92 2.21 -8.51 -0.41
CA ASP A 92 2.52 -7.16 -0.89
C ASP A 92 1.24 -6.42 -1.29
N PRO A 93 0.85 -5.33 -0.63
CA PRO A 93 -0.37 -4.59 -0.97
C PRO A 93 -0.31 -3.95 -2.36
N TYR A 94 0.90 -3.65 -2.86
CA TYR A 94 1.10 -3.03 -4.16
C TYR A 94 1.11 -4.03 -5.33
N ALA A 95 1.04 -5.33 -5.04
CA ALA A 95 0.92 -6.37 -6.07
C ALA A 95 -0.52 -6.54 -6.61
N TYR A 96 -1.53 -5.95 -5.96
CA TYR A 96 -2.94 -6.11 -6.32
C TYR A 96 -3.43 -4.98 -7.22
N PRO A 97 -4.37 -5.24 -8.15
CA PRO A 97 -4.90 -4.22 -9.05
C PRO A 97 -5.72 -3.16 -8.31
N MET A 98 -5.75 -1.97 -8.90
CA MET A 98 -6.66 -0.90 -8.48
C MET A 98 -8.12 -1.36 -8.65
N GLN A 99 -9.00 -0.92 -7.76
CA GLN A 99 -10.39 -1.37 -7.70
C GLN A 99 -11.39 -0.36 -8.27
N PHE A 100 -11.04 0.93 -8.33
CA PHE A 100 -11.83 1.93 -9.03
C PHE A 100 -11.55 1.87 -10.52
N THR A 101 -12.58 1.59 -11.30
CA THR A 101 -12.49 1.66 -12.77
C THR A 101 -12.53 3.10 -13.27
N GLU A 102 -12.00 3.36 -14.47
CA GLU A 102 -12.09 4.67 -15.10
C GLU A 102 -13.54 5.16 -15.24
N GLN A 103 -14.49 4.25 -15.51
CA GLN A 103 -15.90 4.58 -15.63
C GLN A 103 -16.47 5.06 -14.27
N GLU A 104 -16.14 4.38 -13.17
CA GLU A 104 -16.58 4.76 -11.84
C GLU A 104 -15.98 6.12 -11.42
N GLN A 105 -14.71 6.37 -11.74
CA GLN A 105 -14.07 7.66 -11.51
C GLN A 105 -14.80 8.79 -12.26
N LYS A 106 -15.10 8.61 -13.55
CA LYS A 106 -15.86 9.57 -14.34
C LYS A 106 -17.27 9.80 -13.81
N GLN A 107 -17.96 8.75 -13.33
CA GLN A 107 -19.27 8.89 -12.69
C GLN A 107 -19.19 9.70 -11.39
N PHE A 108 -18.14 9.46 -10.60
CA PHE A 108 -17.90 10.21 -9.37
C PHE A 108 -17.63 11.70 -9.65
N GLU A 109 -16.74 12.02 -10.57
CA GLU A 109 -16.43 13.39 -10.98
C GLU A 109 -17.64 14.16 -11.50
N ASN A 110 -18.54 13.48 -12.22
CA ASN A 110 -19.79 14.06 -12.71
C ASN A 110 -20.91 14.11 -11.67
N GLY A 111 -20.68 13.64 -10.44
CA GLY A 111 -21.67 13.64 -9.35
C GLY A 111 -22.84 12.67 -9.56
N ILE A 112 -22.69 11.64 -10.42
CA ILE A 112 -23.74 10.66 -10.73
C ILE A 112 -23.46 9.26 -10.15
N CYS A 113 -22.45 9.13 -9.27
CA CYS A 113 -22.13 7.89 -8.58
C CYS A 113 -22.96 7.77 -7.29
N TYR A 114 -24.22 7.36 -7.41
CA TYR A 114 -25.16 7.29 -6.27
C TYR A 114 -24.82 6.19 -5.26
N SER A 115 -24.05 5.16 -5.66
CA SER A 115 -23.62 4.06 -4.79
C SER A 115 -22.17 4.22 -4.33
N ILE A 116 -21.66 5.45 -4.25
CA ILE A 116 -20.28 5.72 -3.87
C ILE A 116 -19.89 5.15 -2.50
N TYR A 117 -20.86 5.00 -1.59
CA TYR A 117 -20.67 4.39 -0.27
C TYR A 117 -20.33 2.89 -0.32
N GLU A 118 -20.56 2.22 -1.46
CA GLU A 118 -20.12 0.84 -1.71
C GLU A 118 -18.65 0.75 -2.08
N LYS A 119 -18.02 1.89 -2.38
CA LYS A 119 -16.62 2.01 -2.79
C LYS A 119 -15.77 2.77 -1.78
N LEU A 120 -16.22 3.96 -1.35
CA LEU A 120 -15.51 4.71 -0.32
C LEU A 120 -15.72 4.07 1.04
N GLY A 121 -14.65 4.10 1.85
CA GLY A 121 -14.60 3.47 3.16
C GLY A 121 -13.69 2.24 3.20
N ALA A 122 -13.97 1.33 4.11
CA ALA A 122 -13.24 0.07 4.31
C ALA A 122 -14.16 -1.12 4.01
N HIS A 123 -13.80 -1.89 3.00
CA HIS A 123 -14.60 -3.02 2.52
C HIS A 123 -13.80 -4.32 2.60
N PRO A 124 -14.20 -5.29 3.46
CA PRO A 124 -13.63 -6.63 3.43
C PRO A 124 -13.89 -7.30 2.07
N VAL A 125 -12.83 -7.65 1.37
CA VAL A 125 -12.91 -8.25 0.03
C VAL A 125 -11.89 -9.38 -0.11
N LYS A 126 -12.07 -10.18 -1.16
CA LYS A 126 -11.12 -11.20 -1.55
C LYS A 126 -10.66 -10.95 -2.98
N ILE A 127 -9.36 -10.65 -3.15
CA ILE A 127 -8.74 -10.38 -4.45
C ILE A 127 -7.70 -11.49 -4.72
N ASP A 128 -7.75 -12.11 -5.89
CA ASP A 128 -6.86 -13.21 -6.29
C ASP A 128 -6.73 -14.34 -5.24
N GLY A 129 -7.84 -14.62 -4.54
CA GLY A 129 -7.88 -15.65 -3.53
C GLY A 129 -7.40 -15.21 -2.14
N ILE A 130 -6.89 -14.01 -1.98
CA ILE A 130 -6.37 -13.47 -0.72
C ILE A 130 -7.40 -12.53 -0.09
N SER A 131 -7.73 -12.78 1.17
CA SER A 131 -8.65 -11.96 1.95
C SER A 131 -7.92 -10.75 2.53
N GLY A 132 -8.58 -9.60 2.53
CA GLY A 132 -8.07 -8.35 3.06
C GLY A 132 -9.17 -7.30 3.13
N VAL A 133 -8.78 -6.05 3.33
CA VAL A 133 -9.67 -4.90 3.30
C VAL A 133 -9.24 -3.94 2.22
N TYR A 134 -10.17 -3.56 1.38
CA TYR A 134 -10.01 -2.48 0.43
C TYR A 134 -10.40 -1.17 1.11
N PHE A 135 -9.52 -0.19 1.04
CA PHE A 135 -9.71 1.14 1.59
C PHE A 135 -9.77 2.16 0.47
N ALA A 136 -10.73 3.07 0.54
CA ALA A 136 -10.81 4.19 -0.37
C ALA A 136 -11.35 5.44 0.32
N VAL A 137 -10.75 6.62 0.04
CA VAL A 137 -11.16 7.90 0.60
C VAL A 137 -10.94 9.03 -0.39
N TRP A 138 -11.88 9.96 -0.47
CA TRP A 138 -11.75 11.16 -1.28
C TRP A 138 -11.02 12.25 -0.48
N ALA A 139 -9.84 12.64 -0.95
CA ALA A 139 -8.98 13.62 -0.29
C ALA A 139 -8.19 14.47 -1.31
N PRO A 140 -8.85 15.23 -2.21
CA PRO A 140 -8.22 15.85 -3.38
C PRO A 140 -7.18 16.93 -3.03
N ASN A 141 -7.13 17.38 -1.78
CA ASN A 141 -6.17 18.38 -1.32
C ASN A 141 -5.00 17.79 -0.52
N ALA A 142 -4.99 16.47 -0.34
CA ALA A 142 -3.87 15.79 0.31
C ALA A 142 -2.67 15.68 -0.63
N ILE A 143 -1.46 15.71 -0.06
CA ILE A 143 -0.24 15.28 -0.76
C ILE A 143 -0.14 13.77 -0.72
N ARG A 144 -0.45 13.17 0.45
CA ARG A 144 -0.41 11.73 0.67
C ARG A 144 -1.52 11.35 1.65
N VAL A 145 -2.09 10.19 1.46
CA VAL A 145 -2.98 9.52 2.41
C VAL A 145 -2.42 8.12 2.70
N SER A 146 -2.46 7.71 3.95
CA SER A 146 -2.10 6.36 4.36
C SER A 146 -3.16 5.76 5.27
N VAL A 147 -3.27 4.43 5.25
CA VAL A 147 -4.06 3.70 6.24
C VAL A 147 -3.19 3.38 7.43
N VAL A 148 -3.64 3.75 8.63
CA VAL A 148 -2.96 3.46 9.89
C VAL A 148 -3.89 2.73 10.85
N GLY A 149 -3.35 1.81 11.62
CA GLY A 149 -4.09 1.01 12.58
C GLY A 149 -3.17 0.12 13.41
N ASN A 150 -3.77 -0.77 14.22
CA ASN A 150 -3.00 -1.69 15.05
C ASN A 150 -2.14 -2.66 14.21
N PHE A 151 -2.53 -2.92 12.97
CA PHE A 151 -1.85 -3.82 12.04
C PHE A 151 -0.53 -3.26 11.46
N ASN A 152 -0.25 -1.98 11.64
CA ASN A 152 0.99 -1.33 11.20
C ASN A 152 1.56 -0.36 12.25
N ASN A 153 1.25 -0.58 13.54
CA ASN A 153 1.71 0.26 14.64
C ASN A 153 1.39 1.76 14.47
N TRP A 154 0.33 2.08 13.73
CA TRP A 154 -0.09 3.46 13.44
C TRP A 154 0.96 4.26 12.65
N ASP A 155 1.86 3.59 11.92
CA ASP A 155 2.88 4.22 11.08
C ASP A 155 2.34 4.46 9.67
N GLY A 156 2.10 5.74 9.33
CA GLY A 156 1.57 6.13 8.03
C GLY A 156 2.55 5.99 6.87
N ARG A 157 3.82 5.66 7.15
CA ARG A 157 4.80 5.39 6.09
C ARG A 157 4.59 4.01 5.45
N ALA A 158 4.00 3.06 6.19
CA ALA A 158 3.92 1.66 5.77
C ALA A 158 2.88 1.37 4.67
N TYR A 159 1.69 2.00 4.74
CA TYR A 159 0.58 1.73 3.81
C TYR A 159 0.10 3.03 3.15
N GLN A 160 0.95 3.58 2.30
CA GLN A 160 0.64 4.77 1.50
C GLN A 160 -0.34 4.38 0.39
N MET A 161 -1.42 5.14 0.27
CA MET A 161 -2.48 4.89 -0.71
C MET A 161 -2.16 5.54 -2.05
N ASN A 162 -2.69 4.95 -3.11
CA ASN A 162 -2.52 5.44 -4.47
C ASN A 162 -3.58 6.47 -4.82
N LEU A 163 -3.18 7.64 -5.30
CA LEU A 163 -4.06 8.69 -5.80
C LEU A 163 -4.62 8.32 -7.19
N LEU A 164 -5.90 8.55 -7.38
CA LEU A 164 -6.59 8.50 -8.67
C LEU A 164 -6.84 9.90 -9.22
N GLU A 165 -7.08 10.03 -10.52
CA GLU A 165 -7.38 11.32 -11.17
C GLU A 165 -8.58 12.05 -10.53
N SER A 166 -9.57 11.28 -10.05
CA SER A 166 -10.76 11.78 -9.34
C SER A 166 -10.47 12.40 -7.95
N GLY A 167 -9.23 12.36 -7.46
CA GLY A 167 -8.87 12.78 -6.10
C GLY A 167 -9.19 11.76 -5.02
N ILE A 168 -9.54 10.55 -5.41
CA ILE A 168 -9.72 9.41 -4.51
C ILE A 168 -8.37 8.74 -4.30
N TYR A 169 -8.08 8.37 -3.06
CA TYR A 169 -6.96 7.50 -2.69
C TYR A 169 -7.48 6.10 -2.42
N GLU A 170 -6.80 5.08 -2.93
CA GLU A 170 -7.19 3.69 -2.67
C GLU A 170 -6.00 2.77 -2.39
N LEU A 171 -6.24 1.72 -1.59
CA LEU A 171 -5.30 0.64 -1.34
C LEU A 171 -6.04 -0.63 -0.87
N PHE A 172 -5.67 -1.79 -1.41
CA PHE A 172 -6.04 -3.07 -0.83
C PHE A 172 -4.94 -3.54 0.12
N ILE A 173 -5.30 -3.85 1.36
CA ILE A 173 -4.34 -4.35 2.36
C ILE A 173 -4.69 -5.80 2.71
N PRO A 174 -3.90 -6.77 2.22
CA PRO A 174 -4.08 -8.18 2.54
C PRO A 174 -3.91 -8.44 4.04
N GLY A 175 -4.69 -9.38 4.58
CA GLY A 175 -4.57 -9.80 5.98
C GLY A 175 -5.29 -8.93 7.00
N VAL A 176 -5.62 -7.68 6.68
CA VAL A 176 -6.50 -6.83 7.51
C VAL A 176 -7.91 -7.40 7.49
N ARG A 177 -8.63 -7.29 8.61
CA ARG A 177 -9.93 -7.96 8.82
C ARG A 177 -11.00 -6.99 9.30
N ALA A 178 -12.25 -7.38 9.12
CA ALA A 178 -13.36 -6.69 9.74
C ALA A 178 -13.20 -6.68 11.26
N GLY A 179 -13.32 -5.49 11.87
CA GLY A 179 -13.09 -5.27 13.31
C GLY A 179 -11.73 -4.69 13.64
N ASP A 180 -10.77 -4.69 12.72
CA ASP A 180 -9.51 -3.98 12.92
C ASP A 180 -9.75 -2.47 12.97
N ILE A 181 -9.10 -1.81 13.93
CA ILE A 181 -9.22 -0.36 14.14
C ILE A 181 -8.24 0.36 13.23
N TYR A 182 -8.75 1.34 12.50
CA TYR A 182 -7.96 2.15 11.59
C TYR A 182 -8.37 3.62 11.56
N LYS A 183 -7.51 4.45 11.00
CA LYS A 183 -7.76 5.83 10.57
C LYS A 183 -7.02 6.09 9.26
N TYR A 184 -7.33 7.21 8.63
CA TYR A 184 -6.51 7.77 7.56
C TYR A 184 -5.54 8.79 8.16
N GLU A 185 -4.25 8.61 7.85
CA GLU A 185 -3.25 9.64 8.08
C GLU A 185 -3.11 10.48 6.81
N ILE A 186 -3.35 11.77 6.95
CA ILE A 186 -3.36 12.70 5.82
C ILE A 186 -2.20 13.67 5.96
N LYS A 187 -1.35 13.74 4.93
CA LYS A 187 -0.34 14.79 4.78
C LYS A 187 -0.90 15.88 3.86
N ALA A 188 -1.14 17.03 4.42
CA ALA A 188 -1.66 18.18 3.67
C ALA A 188 -0.52 19.03 3.05
N LYS A 189 -0.87 19.88 2.08
CA LYS A 189 0.04 20.88 1.54
C LYS A 189 0.57 21.76 2.69
N GLY A 190 1.90 21.95 2.73
CA GLY A 190 2.58 22.64 3.83
C GLY A 190 3.14 21.72 4.92
N GLY A 191 3.03 20.38 4.74
CA GLY A 191 3.71 19.37 5.58
C GLY A 191 2.96 18.98 6.85
N LEU A 192 1.78 19.55 7.13
CA LEU A 192 0.97 19.14 8.27
C LEU A 192 0.44 17.71 8.07
N THR A 193 0.74 16.83 9.03
CA THR A 193 0.21 15.46 9.08
C THR A 193 -0.77 15.32 10.22
N TYR A 194 -1.93 14.71 9.98
CA TYR A 194 -2.97 14.52 10.97
C TYR A 194 -3.81 13.27 10.70
N LEU A 195 -4.45 12.74 11.73
CA LEU A 195 -5.33 11.57 11.65
C LEU A 195 -6.79 11.99 11.44
N LYS A 196 -7.48 11.31 10.52
CA LYS A 196 -8.93 11.43 10.33
C LYS A 196 -9.62 10.08 10.43
N SER A 197 -10.79 10.09 11.06
CA SER A 197 -11.73 8.97 10.99
C SER A 197 -12.32 8.90 9.57
N ASP A 198 -12.61 7.69 9.15
CA ASP A 198 -13.26 7.44 7.87
C ASP A 198 -14.70 7.98 7.86
N PRO A 199 -15.09 8.86 6.91
CA PRO A 199 -16.45 9.34 6.79
C PRO A 199 -17.48 8.24 6.47
N TYR A 200 -17.01 7.13 5.89
CA TYR A 200 -17.81 5.97 5.51
C TYR A 200 -17.61 4.77 6.44
N ALA A 201 -17.04 4.98 7.64
CA ALA A 201 -16.83 3.91 8.60
C ALA A 201 -18.15 3.21 8.99
N ASN A 202 -18.15 1.88 8.99
CA ASN A 202 -19.30 1.08 9.40
C ASN A 202 -19.54 1.12 10.92
N ALA A 203 -18.51 1.40 11.72
CA ALA A 203 -18.57 1.51 13.18
C ALA A 203 -17.46 2.42 13.70
N ALA A 204 -17.62 2.96 14.89
CA ALA A 204 -16.60 3.72 15.61
C ALA A 204 -16.44 3.15 17.02
N GLN A 205 -15.20 3.14 17.52
CA GLN A 205 -14.94 2.85 18.92
C GLN A 205 -15.22 4.12 19.76
N LEU A 206 -16.01 3.96 20.79
CA LEU A 206 -16.33 5.01 21.78
C LEU A 206 -15.24 5.10 22.85
#